data_91ecb82873a08efb49f7efde0c9f2d50
#
_entry.id   91ecb82873a08efb49f7efde0c9f2d50
#
_cell.length_a   1.000
_cell.length_b   1.000
_cell.length_c   1.000
_cell.angle_alpha   90.00
_cell.angle_beta   90.00
_cell.angle_gamma   90.00
#
_symmetry.space_group_name_H-M   'P 1'
#
loop_
_entity.id
_entity.type
_entity.pdbx_description
1 polymer ?
#
loop_
_entity_poly.entity_id
_entity_poly.type
_entity_poly.pdbx_seq_one_letter_code
_entity_poly.pdbx_strand_id
1 'polypeptide(L)'
;MRAFQMLRTLWMVLAAASLVSVCLSQSTTDGQQAKISLASDTESGICSGSMPEKAVGAALRLVCVRNLSEIRNIAVQKAIIIGFVGGFVRSNDVRHPEVQFVAYLRQTYPSEVHAEVFANHDGNHALRRVLQLLSKDGDGVITSREKQEASIIIYGHSWGGSQVVTLARELGQLQVPVSLTILVDSVHKPGHDDAVIPANVRSAVNFYETTGLIHGRSHIRASDPSSTSIIGNYHMQYQNRRIDCQNYPWIARHLNRPHHEIENDPLVWQRIAALINSELIQGASLEKASVPSTSL
;
A
#
# COMPACT_ATOMS: atom_id res chain seq x y z
N MET A 1 27.39 -19.09 -15.21
CA MET A 1 27.96 -18.87 -13.86
C MET A 1 28.60 -17.48 -13.69
N ARG A 2 29.34 -16.92 -14.65
CA ARG A 2 29.98 -15.58 -14.51
C ARG A 2 28.98 -14.41 -14.48
N ALA A 3 27.88 -14.46 -15.22
CA ALA A 3 26.85 -13.40 -15.21
C ALA A 3 26.11 -13.28 -13.87
N PHE A 4 25.91 -14.38 -13.16
CA PHE A 4 25.25 -14.42 -11.84
C PHE A 4 26.14 -13.82 -10.73
N GLN A 5 27.46 -13.91 -10.88
CA GLN A 5 28.41 -13.31 -9.94
C GLN A 5 28.53 -11.80 -10.14
N MET A 6 28.46 -11.31 -11.39
CA MET A 6 28.46 -9.87 -11.67
C MET A 6 27.18 -9.17 -11.15
N LEU A 7 26.04 -9.84 -11.24
CA LEU A 7 24.79 -9.29 -10.70
C LEU A 7 24.84 -9.16 -9.16
N ARG A 8 25.43 -10.15 -8.46
CA ARG A 8 25.62 -10.09 -7.00
C ARG A 8 26.55 -8.96 -6.55
N THR A 9 27.62 -8.69 -7.29
CA THR A 9 28.55 -7.59 -7.00
C THR A 9 27.93 -6.22 -7.27
N LEU A 10 27.12 -6.08 -8.32
CA LEU A 10 26.39 -4.84 -8.58
C LEU A 10 25.35 -4.53 -7.51
N TRP A 11 24.67 -5.56 -6.98
CA TRP A 11 23.72 -5.43 -5.89
C TRP A 11 24.38 -5.04 -4.56
N MET A 12 25.58 -5.54 -4.26
CA MET A 12 26.35 -5.14 -3.07
C MET A 12 26.85 -3.70 -3.14
N VAL A 13 27.21 -3.20 -4.32
CA VAL A 13 27.65 -1.81 -4.50
C VAL A 13 26.48 -0.83 -4.34
N LEU A 14 25.27 -1.17 -4.81
CA LEU A 14 24.06 -0.36 -4.61
C LEU A 14 23.60 -0.36 -3.14
N ALA A 15 23.77 -1.48 -2.43
CA ALA A 15 23.50 -1.59 -1.01
C ALA A 15 24.50 -0.78 -0.14
N ALA A 16 25.78 -0.77 -0.53
CA ALA A 16 26.81 -0.01 0.18
C ALA A 16 26.63 1.51 0.05
N ALA A 17 26.13 2.00 -1.08
CA ALA A 17 25.84 3.42 -1.26
C ALA A 17 24.71 3.92 -0.33
N SER A 18 23.79 3.06 0.09
CA SER A 18 22.76 3.40 1.09
C SER A 18 23.29 3.41 2.52
N LEU A 19 24.36 2.67 2.82
CA LEU A 19 24.95 2.57 4.17
C LEU A 19 25.87 3.75 4.51
N VAL A 20 26.51 4.40 3.53
CA VAL A 20 27.42 5.54 3.77
C VAL A 20 26.68 6.82 4.17
N SER A 21 25.39 6.94 3.86
CA SER A 21 24.59 8.12 4.22
C SER A 21 24.15 8.18 5.68
N VAL A 22 24.33 7.11 6.46
CA VAL A 22 23.90 7.03 7.88
C VAL A 22 24.95 7.59 8.86
N CYS A 23 26.20 7.75 8.46
CA CYS A 23 27.27 8.18 9.37
C CYS A 23 27.59 9.69 9.40
N LEU A 24 26.95 10.54 8.61
CA LEU A 24 27.34 11.96 8.50
C LEU A 24 26.27 12.99 8.85
N SER A 25 25.18 12.62 9.52
CA SER A 25 24.17 13.59 10.00
C SER A 25 23.84 13.40 11.48
N GLN A 26 24.84 13.48 12.34
CA GLN A 26 24.64 13.82 13.74
C GLN A 26 25.26 15.20 13.98
N SER A 27 24.46 16.24 13.86
CA SER A 27 24.43 17.45 14.67
C SER A 27 23.59 18.52 13.97
N THR A 28 22.39 18.74 14.43
CA THR A 28 21.89 20.02 14.91
C THR A 28 20.45 19.82 15.41
N THR A 29 20.29 20.00 16.67
CA THR A 29 19.04 20.28 17.38
C THR A 29 18.41 21.53 16.83
N ASP A 30 17.22 21.45 16.24
CA ASP A 30 16.21 22.48 16.43
C ASP A 30 14.83 21.88 16.11
N GLY A 31 13.93 22.02 17.10
CA GLY A 31 12.57 21.55 17.03
C GLY A 31 11.74 22.46 16.10
N GLN A 32 11.50 22.00 14.92
CA GLN A 32 10.41 22.50 14.08
C GLN A 32 9.41 21.36 13.83
N GLN A 33 8.30 21.45 14.57
CA GLN A 33 7.07 20.78 14.20
C GLN A 33 6.74 21.17 12.75
N ALA A 34 6.84 20.23 11.83
CA ALA A 34 6.34 20.40 10.47
C ALA A 34 4.81 20.56 10.58
N LYS A 35 4.33 21.79 10.62
CA LYS A 35 2.94 22.10 10.32
C LYS A 35 2.71 21.74 8.87
N ILE A 36 1.99 20.67 8.62
CA ILE A 36 1.38 20.39 7.32
C ILE A 36 0.33 21.49 7.13
N SER A 37 0.71 22.55 6.40
CA SER A 37 -0.22 23.58 5.97
C SER A 37 -1.09 22.99 4.87
N LEU A 38 -2.27 22.56 5.23
CA LEU A 38 -3.37 22.38 4.29
C LEU A 38 -3.80 23.77 3.86
N ALA A 39 -3.28 24.23 2.72
CA ALA A 39 -3.80 25.43 2.08
C ALA A 39 -5.29 25.22 1.79
N SER A 40 -6.10 26.01 2.44
CA SER A 40 -7.52 26.19 2.14
C SER A 40 -7.63 27.07 0.90
N ASP A 41 -7.56 26.49 -0.28
CA ASP A 41 -7.95 27.18 -1.48
C ASP A 41 -9.36 26.75 -1.89
N THR A 42 -10.29 27.62 -1.56
CA THR A 42 -11.62 27.69 -2.16
C THR A 42 -11.48 28.16 -3.60
N GLU A 43 -11.30 27.24 -4.52
CA GLU A 43 -11.63 27.47 -5.92
C GLU A 43 -12.09 26.17 -6.59
N SER A 44 -13.19 26.30 -7.34
CA SER A 44 -13.85 25.28 -8.14
C SER A 44 -12.91 24.78 -9.25
N GLY A 45 -12.06 23.82 -8.93
CA GLY A 45 -11.14 23.16 -9.87
C GLY A 45 -11.74 21.87 -10.40
N ILE A 46 -12.22 21.91 -11.61
CA ILE A 46 -12.56 20.78 -12.46
C ILE A 46 -11.36 19.85 -12.52
N CYS A 47 -11.51 18.59 -12.11
CA CYS A 47 -10.52 17.54 -12.36
C CYS A 47 -10.45 17.25 -13.87
N SER A 48 -9.75 18.10 -14.62
CA SER A 48 -9.45 17.91 -16.04
C SER A 48 -8.10 17.22 -16.18
N GLY A 49 -8.10 15.92 -16.14
CA GLY A 49 -7.01 15.08 -16.56
C GLY A 49 -7.54 14.07 -17.56
N SER A 50 -7.41 14.36 -18.86
CA SER A 50 -7.84 13.49 -19.94
C SER A 50 -7.01 12.21 -19.96
N MET A 51 -7.56 11.15 -19.40
CA MET A 51 -7.20 9.78 -19.71
C MET A 51 -8.02 9.31 -20.90
N PRO A 52 -7.49 8.48 -21.81
CA PRO A 52 -8.28 7.96 -22.91
C PRO A 52 -9.48 7.16 -22.39
N GLU A 53 -10.66 7.57 -22.79
CA GLU A 53 -11.99 7.16 -22.30
C GLU A 53 -12.34 5.67 -22.50
N LYS A 54 -11.48 4.88 -23.12
CA LYS A 54 -11.73 3.48 -23.48
C LYS A 54 -11.19 2.42 -22.51
N ALA A 55 -10.54 2.81 -21.41
CA ALA A 55 -9.97 1.85 -20.45
C ALA A 55 -10.61 1.88 -19.05
N VAL A 56 -11.65 2.69 -18.87
CA VAL A 56 -12.32 2.82 -17.57
C VAL A 56 -13.61 2.02 -17.60
N GLY A 57 -13.48 0.72 -17.37
CA GLY A 57 -14.63 -0.11 -17.02
C GLY A 57 -15.32 0.48 -15.79
N ALA A 58 -16.64 0.34 -15.71
CA ALA A 58 -17.62 0.98 -14.82
C ALA A 58 -17.33 0.97 -13.29
N ALA A 59 -16.17 0.59 -12.81
CA ALA A 59 -15.82 0.41 -11.41
C ALA A 59 -15.03 1.58 -10.78
N LEU A 60 -14.52 2.53 -11.53
CA LEU A 60 -13.80 3.68 -10.96
C LEU A 60 -14.58 4.98 -11.20
N ARG A 61 -15.77 5.10 -10.62
CA ARG A 61 -16.26 6.43 -10.26
C ARG A 61 -15.37 6.93 -9.14
N LEU A 62 -14.40 7.77 -9.47
CA LEU A 62 -13.66 8.56 -8.51
C LEU A 62 -14.70 9.35 -7.69
N VAL A 63 -14.99 8.87 -6.49
CA VAL A 63 -15.63 9.70 -5.49
C VAL A 63 -14.53 10.67 -5.05
N CYS A 64 -14.46 11.82 -5.69
CA CYS A 64 -13.76 12.96 -5.13
C CYS A 64 -14.48 13.29 -3.81
N VAL A 65 -13.97 12.79 -2.70
CA VAL A 65 -14.47 13.14 -1.38
C VAL A 65 -14.12 14.61 -1.16
N ARG A 66 -15.11 15.48 -1.39
CA ARG A 66 -14.95 16.95 -1.34
C ARG A 66 -14.75 17.47 0.08
N ASN A 67 -14.93 16.62 1.12
CA ASN A 67 -14.87 17.13 2.48
C ASN A 67 -14.56 16.02 3.49
N LEU A 68 -13.48 16.14 4.25
CA LEU A 68 -13.16 15.23 5.36
C LEU A 68 -14.29 15.18 6.44
N SER A 69 -15.11 16.22 6.54
CA SER A 69 -16.27 16.26 7.42
C SER A 69 -17.43 15.36 6.97
N GLU A 70 -17.54 15.07 5.66
CA GLU A 70 -18.55 14.16 5.13
C GLU A 70 -18.19 12.68 5.42
N ILE A 71 -16.91 12.35 5.45
CA ILE A 71 -16.45 10.98 5.77
C ILE A 71 -16.82 10.58 7.19
N ARG A 72 -16.79 11.53 8.14
CA ARG A 72 -17.09 11.25 9.55
C ARG A 72 -18.52 10.77 9.83
N ASN A 73 -19.42 10.98 8.90
CA ASN A 73 -20.84 10.57 9.03
C ASN A 73 -21.16 9.28 8.26
N ILE A 74 -20.19 8.73 7.50
CA ILE A 74 -20.38 7.47 6.78
C ILE A 74 -19.92 6.35 7.70
N ALA A 75 -20.78 5.35 7.91
CA ALA A 75 -20.36 4.14 8.62
C ALA A 75 -19.27 3.43 7.84
N VAL A 76 -18.14 3.18 8.48
CA VAL A 76 -17.02 2.42 7.90
C VAL A 76 -16.82 1.14 8.70
N GLN A 77 -16.44 0.07 8.00
CA GLN A 77 -16.11 -1.19 8.64
C GLN A 77 -14.78 -1.07 9.39
N LYS A 78 -14.68 -1.74 10.54
CA LYS A 78 -13.40 -1.90 11.22
C LYS A 78 -12.42 -2.66 10.35
N ALA A 79 -11.21 -2.13 10.23
CA ALA A 79 -10.19 -2.69 9.34
C ALA A 79 -8.80 -2.72 9.96
N ILE A 80 -8.02 -3.71 9.55
CA ILE A 80 -6.58 -3.82 9.81
C ILE A 80 -5.87 -3.50 8.51
N ILE A 81 -5.07 -2.43 8.49
CA ILE A 81 -4.34 -2.00 7.31
C ILE A 81 -2.84 -2.13 7.58
N ILE A 82 -2.17 -2.97 6.80
CA ILE A 82 -0.74 -3.25 6.92
C ILE A 82 -0.01 -2.70 5.69
N GLY A 83 0.96 -1.82 5.92
CA GLY A 83 1.87 -1.31 4.90
C GLY A 83 3.25 -1.98 4.96
N PHE A 84 3.94 -2.05 3.82
CA PHE A 84 5.33 -2.45 3.74
C PHE A 84 6.15 -1.43 2.94
N VAL A 85 7.24 -0.95 3.54
CA VAL A 85 8.21 -0.10 2.83
C VAL A 85 9.13 -0.93 1.94
N GLY A 86 9.65 -0.28 0.90
CA GLY A 86 10.57 -0.90 -0.06
C GLY A 86 12.01 -1.02 0.43
N GLY A 87 12.84 -1.76 -0.30
CA GLY A 87 14.29 -1.81 -0.14
C GLY A 87 14.76 -1.95 1.31
N PHE A 88 15.71 -1.09 1.68
CA PHE A 88 16.29 -1.01 3.04
C PHE A 88 15.69 0.15 3.86
N VAL A 89 14.53 0.66 3.48
CA VAL A 89 13.82 1.73 4.19
C VAL A 89 13.34 1.21 5.55
N ARG A 90 13.47 2.05 6.58
CA ARG A 90 12.96 1.74 7.91
C ARG A 90 11.47 2.08 8.00
N SER A 91 10.71 1.29 8.73
CA SER A 91 9.26 1.49 8.93
C SER A 91 8.88 2.78 9.68
N ASN A 92 9.85 3.49 10.25
CA ASN A 92 9.66 4.78 10.91
C ASN A 92 10.25 5.97 10.12
N ASP A 93 10.71 5.77 8.89
CA ASP A 93 11.26 6.86 8.07
C ASP A 93 10.12 7.66 7.42
N VAL A 94 9.73 8.73 8.09
CA VAL A 94 8.63 9.61 7.67
C VAL A 94 8.85 10.34 6.33
N ARG A 95 10.01 10.21 5.71
CA ARG A 95 10.27 10.75 4.38
C ARG A 95 9.62 9.92 3.28
N HIS A 96 9.23 8.68 3.59
CA HIS A 96 8.62 7.73 2.63
C HIS A 96 7.09 7.77 2.70
N PRO A 97 6.43 7.83 1.53
CA PRO A 97 4.97 7.92 1.43
C PRO A 97 4.21 6.81 2.14
N GLU A 98 4.72 5.59 2.18
CA GLU A 98 4.08 4.47 2.88
C GLU A 98 3.93 4.76 4.38
N VAL A 99 4.94 5.41 4.98
CA VAL A 99 4.93 5.78 6.40
C VAL A 99 3.99 6.97 6.65
N GLN A 100 4.03 7.96 5.75
CA GLN A 100 3.12 9.11 5.82
C GLN A 100 1.65 8.68 5.65
N PHE A 101 1.41 7.70 4.79
CA PHE A 101 0.08 7.18 4.52
C PHE A 101 -0.55 6.50 5.72
N VAL A 102 0.23 5.76 6.54
CA VAL A 102 -0.26 5.23 7.82
C VAL A 102 -0.70 6.36 8.76
N ALA A 103 0.06 7.45 8.85
CA ALA A 103 -0.32 8.60 9.67
C ALA A 103 -1.63 9.24 9.15
N TYR A 104 -1.78 9.38 7.84
CA TYR A 104 -3.02 9.83 7.20
C TYR A 104 -4.21 8.93 7.55
N LEU A 105 -4.08 7.60 7.42
CA LEU A 105 -5.15 6.65 7.73
C LEU A 105 -5.58 6.73 9.20
N ARG A 106 -4.63 6.81 10.14
CA ARG A 106 -4.92 6.97 11.58
C ARG A 106 -5.63 8.27 11.91
N GLN A 107 -5.33 9.34 11.19
CA GLN A 107 -5.98 10.63 11.35
C GLN A 107 -7.39 10.65 10.75
N THR A 108 -7.57 9.99 9.61
CA THR A 108 -8.85 9.97 8.88
C THR A 108 -9.87 9.05 9.53
N TYR A 109 -9.42 7.90 10.05
CA TYR A 109 -10.27 6.84 10.61
C TYR A 109 -9.77 6.41 12.00
N PRO A 110 -9.86 7.30 13.02
CA PRO A 110 -9.17 7.09 14.30
C PRO A 110 -9.72 5.92 15.13
N SER A 111 -10.98 5.56 14.94
CA SER A 111 -11.66 4.53 15.74
C SER A 111 -11.87 3.22 15.00
N GLU A 112 -11.92 3.27 13.66
CA GLU A 112 -12.33 2.16 12.81
C GLU A 112 -11.13 1.43 12.21
N VAL A 113 -10.02 2.14 12.00
CA VAL A 113 -8.86 1.61 11.28
C VAL A 113 -7.66 1.44 12.20
N HIS A 114 -7.17 0.22 12.31
CA HIS A 114 -5.84 -0.04 12.84
C HIS A 114 -4.84 -0.10 11.69
N ALA A 115 -3.95 0.88 11.58
CA ALA A 115 -2.97 0.97 10.50
C ALA A 115 -1.54 0.92 11.05
N GLU A 116 -0.71 0.03 10.51
CA GLU A 116 0.72 -0.08 10.82
C GLU A 116 1.54 -0.26 9.54
N VAL A 117 2.83 0.15 9.60
CA VAL A 117 3.78 -0.08 8.50
C VAL A 117 5.00 -0.83 9.02
N PHE A 118 5.50 -1.77 8.23
CA PHE A 118 6.62 -2.66 8.53
C PHE A 118 7.71 -2.54 7.46
N ALA A 119 8.93 -2.89 7.82
CA ALA A 119 9.96 -3.13 6.82
C ALA A 119 9.64 -4.42 6.04
N ASN A 120 10.03 -4.48 4.78
CA ASN A 120 9.70 -5.64 3.93
C ASN A 120 10.34 -6.97 4.37
N HIS A 121 11.27 -6.94 5.32
CA HIS A 121 11.88 -8.13 5.92
C HIS A 121 11.23 -8.53 7.25
N ASP A 122 10.30 -7.74 7.78
CA ASP A 122 9.60 -7.96 9.04
C ASP A 122 8.23 -8.64 8.87
N GLY A 123 8.03 -9.41 7.78
CA GLY A 123 6.77 -10.07 7.47
C GLY A 123 6.22 -10.94 8.59
N ASN A 124 7.08 -11.70 9.26
CA ASN A 124 6.69 -12.51 10.41
C ASN A 124 6.16 -11.68 11.60
N HIS A 125 6.67 -10.46 11.77
CA HIS A 125 6.16 -9.55 12.79
C HIS A 125 4.79 -8.99 12.38
N ALA A 126 4.64 -8.60 11.11
CA ALA A 126 3.36 -8.17 10.57
C ALA A 126 2.29 -9.25 10.68
N LEU A 127 2.61 -10.52 10.34
CA LEU A 127 1.70 -11.65 10.51
C LEU A 127 1.24 -11.80 11.97
N ARG A 128 2.19 -11.88 12.92
CA ARG A 128 1.83 -11.96 14.35
C ARG A 128 0.95 -10.80 14.80
N ARG A 129 1.23 -9.60 14.30
CA ARG A 129 0.45 -8.41 14.63
C ARG A 129 -0.98 -8.50 14.13
N VAL A 130 -1.18 -8.93 12.89
CA VAL A 130 -2.53 -9.18 12.33
C VAL A 130 -3.27 -10.21 13.19
N LEU A 131 -2.64 -11.32 13.51
CA LEU A 131 -3.26 -12.37 14.33
C LEU A 131 -3.66 -11.87 15.73
N GLN A 132 -2.80 -11.06 16.38
CA GLN A 132 -3.13 -10.42 17.65
C GLN A 132 -4.34 -9.48 17.56
N LEU A 133 -4.45 -8.73 16.46
CA LEU A 133 -5.56 -7.80 16.26
C LEU A 133 -6.88 -8.51 15.90
N LEU A 134 -6.80 -9.72 15.35
CA LEU A 134 -7.96 -10.56 15.07
C LEU A 134 -8.54 -11.21 16.35
N SER A 135 -7.68 -11.66 17.27
CA SER A 135 -8.10 -12.24 18.55
C SER A 135 -8.67 -11.16 19.46
N LYS A 136 -9.99 -11.01 19.49
CA LYS A 136 -10.69 -9.94 20.21
C LYS A 136 -10.65 -10.12 21.73
N ASP A 137 -10.64 -11.34 22.19
CA ASP A 137 -10.59 -11.72 23.61
C ASP A 137 -9.16 -11.93 24.12
N GLY A 138 -8.17 -11.92 23.22
CA GLY A 138 -6.75 -12.04 23.56
C GLY A 138 -6.34 -13.44 24.02
N ASP A 139 -7.16 -14.46 23.81
CA ASP A 139 -6.87 -15.85 24.17
C ASP A 139 -5.86 -16.53 23.21
N GLY A 140 -5.53 -15.86 22.11
CA GLY A 140 -4.59 -16.35 21.08
C GLY A 140 -5.21 -17.38 20.12
N VAL A 141 -6.48 -17.70 20.29
CA VAL A 141 -7.26 -18.56 19.38
C VAL A 141 -8.12 -17.68 18.48
N ILE A 142 -7.95 -17.80 17.16
CA ILE A 142 -8.73 -17.00 16.22
C ILE A 142 -9.88 -17.85 15.70
N THR A 143 -11.09 -17.51 16.11
CA THR A 143 -12.32 -18.18 15.69
C THR A 143 -12.65 -17.91 14.22
N SER A 144 -13.45 -18.75 13.58
CA SER A 144 -13.92 -18.53 12.21
C SER A 144 -14.69 -17.21 12.06
N ARG A 145 -15.42 -16.80 13.10
CA ARG A 145 -16.14 -15.53 13.14
C ARG A 145 -15.18 -14.33 13.13
N GLU A 146 -14.15 -14.33 13.98
CA GLU A 146 -13.15 -13.26 14.03
C GLU A 146 -12.40 -13.11 12.70
N LYS A 147 -12.09 -14.23 12.03
CA LYS A 147 -11.48 -14.22 10.70
C LYS A 147 -12.38 -13.56 9.66
N GLN A 148 -13.69 -13.78 9.71
CA GLN A 148 -14.65 -13.27 8.72
C GLN A 148 -15.08 -11.83 8.97
N GLU A 149 -15.10 -11.39 10.23
CA GLU A 149 -15.52 -10.03 10.61
C GLU A 149 -14.44 -8.95 10.33
N ALA A 150 -13.19 -9.32 10.11
CA ALA A 150 -12.12 -8.37 9.89
C ALA A 150 -11.92 -8.05 8.41
N SER A 151 -11.91 -6.77 8.07
CA SER A 151 -11.41 -6.30 6.78
C SER A 151 -9.91 -6.12 6.88
N ILE A 152 -9.14 -6.93 6.13
CA ILE A 152 -7.68 -6.83 6.08
C ILE A 152 -7.28 -6.25 4.73
N ILE A 153 -6.53 -5.14 4.78
CA ILE A 153 -5.99 -4.46 3.60
C ILE A 153 -4.47 -4.42 3.71
N ILE A 154 -3.77 -4.79 2.65
CA ILE A 154 -2.31 -4.83 2.65
C ILE A 154 -1.78 -4.04 1.46
N TYR A 155 -0.82 -3.13 1.68
CA TYR A 155 -0.18 -2.37 0.61
C TYR A 155 1.34 -2.34 0.74
N GLY A 156 2.05 -2.08 -0.35
CA GLY A 156 3.51 -1.96 -0.30
C GLY A 156 4.13 -1.55 -1.62
N HIS A 157 5.32 -0.92 -1.51
CA HIS A 157 6.12 -0.47 -2.64
C HIS A 157 7.35 -1.35 -2.82
N SER A 158 7.77 -1.58 -4.06
CA SER A 158 9.02 -2.28 -4.40
C SER A 158 9.06 -3.69 -3.77
N TRP A 159 10.10 -4.04 -2.98
CA TRP A 159 10.16 -5.27 -2.19
C TRP A 159 9.04 -5.38 -1.15
N GLY A 160 8.48 -4.23 -0.72
CA GLY A 160 7.27 -4.22 0.09
C GLY A 160 6.07 -4.80 -0.65
N GLY A 161 5.94 -4.55 -1.96
CA GLY A 161 4.91 -5.17 -2.80
C GLY A 161 5.02 -6.69 -2.86
N SER A 162 6.25 -7.25 -2.98
CA SER A 162 6.45 -8.70 -2.84
C SER A 162 6.04 -9.23 -1.47
N GLN A 163 6.29 -8.45 -0.40
CA GLN A 163 5.90 -8.83 0.96
C GLN A 163 4.39 -8.78 1.17
N VAL A 164 3.66 -7.89 0.49
CA VAL A 164 2.18 -7.87 0.46
C VAL A 164 1.62 -9.24 0.05
N VAL A 165 2.11 -9.78 -1.06
CA VAL A 165 1.63 -11.06 -1.58
C VAL A 165 2.07 -12.23 -0.67
N THR A 166 3.26 -12.14 -0.08
CA THR A 166 3.74 -13.12 0.88
C THR A 166 2.86 -13.17 2.11
N LEU A 167 2.59 -12.02 2.75
CA LEU A 167 1.71 -11.96 3.92
C LEU A 167 0.29 -12.44 3.59
N ALA A 168 -0.26 -12.04 2.43
CA ALA A 168 -1.56 -12.52 1.99
C ALA A 168 -1.61 -14.05 1.86
N ARG A 169 -0.54 -14.67 1.34
CA ARG A 169 -0.43 -16.12 1.22
C ARG A 169 -0.33 -16.83 2.57
N GLU A 170 0.45 -16.27 3.51
CA GLU A 170 0.56 -16.77 4.88
C GLU A 170 -0.78 -16.71 5.62
N LEU A 171 -1.51 -15.59 5.47
CA LEU A 171 -2.88 -15.44 5.98
C LEU A 171 -3.83 -16.47 5.36
N GLY A 172 -3.67 -16.75 4.05
CA GLY A 172 -4.47 -17.78 3.36
C GLY A 172 -4.23 -19.18 3.90
N GLN A 173 -3.00 -19.54 4.27
CA GLN A 173 -2.69 -20.81 4.92
C GLN A 173 -3.40 -20.96 6.28
N LEU A 174 -3.66 -19.84 6.94
CA LEU A 174 -4.41 -19.76 8.19
C LEU A 174 -5.92 -19.56 7.98
N GLN A 175 -6.39 -19.64 6.73
CA GLN A 175 -7.79 -19.42 6.35
C GLN A 175 -8.30 -18.02 6.76
N VAL A 176 -7.43 -17.03 6.78
CA VAL A 176 -7.77 -15.63 7.03
C VAL A 176 -7.98 -14.92 5.69
N PRO A 177 -9.17 -14.35 5.42
CA PRO A 177 -9.44 -13.61 4.20
C PRO A 177 -8.73 -12.26 4.20
N VAL A 178 -8.37 -11.79 3.00
CA VAL A 178 -7.82 -10.45 2.76
C VAL A 178 -8.75 -9.71 1.81
N SER A 179 -9.21 -8.54 2.21
CA SER A 179 -10.17 -7.76 1.42
C SER A 179 -9.53 -7.11 0.20
N LEU A 180 -8.32 -6.54 0.37
CA LEU A 180 -7.65 -5.81 -0.69
C LEU A 180 -6.13 -5.91 -0.57
N THR A 181 -5.45 -6.20 -1.67
CA THR A 181 -4.00 -6.04 -1.80
C THR A 181 -3.67 -4.97 -2.82
N ILE A 182 -2.70 -4.10 -2.49
CA ILE A 182 -2.27 -2.97 -3.31
C ILE A 182 -0.77 -3.05 -3.51
N LEU A 183 -0.35 -3.23 -4.75
CA LEU A 183 1.05 -3.29 -5.13
C LEU A 183 1.44 -1.99 -5.84
N VAL A 184 2.51 -1.37 -5.39
CA VAL A 184 3.10 -0.18 -6.02
C VAL A 184 4.50 -0.55 -6.49
N ASP A 185 4.64 -0.66 -7.80
CA ASP A 185 5.88 -1.04 -8.49
C ASP A 185 6.60 -2.22 -7.82
N SER A 186 5.83 -3.30 -7.59
CA SER A 186 6.30 -4.48 -6.86
C SER A 186 7.46 -5.14 -7.58
N VAL A 187 8.63 -5.11 -6.95
CA VAL A 187 9.86 -5.73 -7.46
C VAL A 187 9.98 -7.14 -6.88
N HIS A 188 10.22 -8.11 -7.77
CA HIS A 188 10.41 -9.49 -7.38
C HIS A 188 11.54 -9.66 -6.35
N LYS A 189 11.22 -10.24 -5.22
CA LYS A 189 12.18 -10.61 -4.18
C LYS A 189 12.52 -12.10 -4.32
N PRO A 190 13.81 -12.50 -4.33
CA PRO A 190 14.17 -13.90 -4.45
C PRO A 190 13.45 -14.78 -3.44
N GLY A 191 12.81 -15.86 -3.89
CA GLY A 191 12.02 -16.76 -3.06
C GLY A 191 10.56 -16.32 -2.83
N HIS A 192 10.11 -15.18 -3.37
CA HIS A 192 8.75 -14.67 -3.23
C HIS A 192 8.11 -14.50 -4.61
N ASP A 193 6.98 -15.14 -4.86
CA ASP A 193 6.20 -14.91 -6.09
C ASP A 193 5.16 -13.81 -5.82
N ASP A 194 5.33 -12.67 -6.46
CA ASP A 194 4.45 -11.51 -6.36
C ASP A 194 3.56 -11.32 -7.61
N ALA A 195 3.65 -12.24 -8.59
CA ALA A 195 2.82 -12.20 -9.80
C ALA A 195 1.44 -12.81 -9.60
N VAL A 196 1.32 -13.77 -8.67
CA VAL A 196 0.11 -14.56 -8.47
C VAL A 196 -0.51 -14.21 -7.12
N ILE A 197 -1.66 -13.56 -7.17
CA ILE A 197 -2.45 -13.19 -5.98
C ILE A 197 -3.19 -14.42 -5.47
N PRO A 198 -3.05 -14.79 -4.18
CA PRO A 198 -3.68 -15.98 -3.63
C PRO A 198 -5.20 -15.86 -3.51
N ALA A 199 -5.91 -16.98 -3.55
CA ALA A 199 -7.37 -17.06 -3.62
C ALA A 199 -8.10 -16.53 -2.37
N ASN A 200 -7.42 -16.35 -1.24
CA ASN A 200 -7.99 -15.72 -0.05
C ASN A 200 -8.07 -14.19 -0.15
N VAL A 201 -7.54 -13.59 -1.22
CA VAL A 201 -7.63 -12.16 -1.50
C VAL A 201 -8.84 -11.88 -2.37
N ARG A 202 -9.77 -11.04 -1.90
CA ARG A 202 -10.98 -10.70 -2.65
C ARG A 202 -10.69 -9.77 -3.84
N SER A 203 -9.84 -8.75 -3.61
CA SER A 203 -9.51 -7.77 -4.65
C SER A 203 -8.03 -7.42 -4.64
N ALA A 204 -7.46 -7.18 -5.82
CA ALA A 204 -6.06 -6.77 -5.95
C ALA A 204 -5.88 -5.71 -7.03
N VAL A 205 -4.94 -4.79 -6.79
CA VAL A 205 -4.57 -3.74 -7.74
C VAL A 205 -3.05 -3.61 -7.82
N ASN A 206 -2.55 -3.29 -9.00
CA ASN A 206 -1.14 -3.08 -9.25
C ASN A 206 -0.93 -1.74 -9.98
N PHE A 207 -0.06 -0.90 -9.44
CA PHE A 207 0.48 0.28 -10.08
C PHE A 207 1.94 -0.02 -10.44
N TYR A 208 2.35 0.23 -11.67
CA TYR A 208 3.69 -0.11 -12.14
C TYR A 208 4.24 0.92 -13.14
N GLU A 209 5.55 0.98 -13.26
CA GLU A 209 6.28 1.68 -14.31
C GLU A 209 7.17 0.69 -15.09
N THR A 210 7.71 1.09 -16.23
CA THR A 210 8.50 0.20 -17.10
C THR A 210 9.79 0.83 -17.62
N THR A 211 10.12 2.04 -17.21
CA THR A 211 11.23 2.80 -17.76
C THR A 211 12.45 2.88 -16.87
N GLY A 212 12.31 2.48 -15.60
CA GLY A 212 13.41 2.36 -14.65
C GLY A 212 14.30 1.14 -14.92
N LEU A 213 15.55 1.20 -14.47
CA LEU A 213 16.47 0.06 -14.47
C LEU A 213 15.95 -1.07 -13.55
N ILE A 214 15.40 -0.69 -12.40
CA ILE A 214 14.62 -1.54 -11.52
C ILE A 214 13.18 -1.08 -11.66
N HIS A 215 12.31 -1.94 -12.04
CA HIS A 215 10.88 -1.68 -12.17
C HIS A 215 10.07 -2.86 -11.67
N GLY A 216 8.85 -2.57 -11.30
CA GLY A 216 7.92 -3.56 -10.78
C GLY A 216 7.32 -4.44 -11.87
N ARG A 217 6.53 -5.40 -11.44
CA ARG A 217 5.77 -6.25 -12.35
C ARG A 217 4.69 -5.46 -13.06
N SER A 218 4.66 -5.55 -14.38
CA SER A 218 3.62 -4.94 -15.20
C SER A 218 2.26 -5.64 -15.07
N HIS A 219 2.24 -6.89 -14.61
CA HIS A 219 1.04 -7.69 -14.57
C HIS A 219 0.98 -8.61 -13.37
N ILE A 220 -0.11 -8.50 -12.59
CA ILE A 220 -0.52 -9.47 -11.58
C ILE A 220 -1.76 -10.22 -12.07
N ARG A 221 -1.93 -11.44 -11.61
CA ARG A 221 -3.08 -12.29 -11.93
C ARG A 221 -3.59 -13.03 -10.71
N ALA A 222 -4.86 -13.36 -10.68
CA ALA A 222 -5.45 -14.20 -9.66
C ALA A 222 -4.96 -15.65 -9.78
N SER A 223 -4.73 -16.32 -8.67
CA SER A 223 -4.55 -17.79 -8.65
C SER A 223 -5.86 -18.50 -8.98
N ASP A 224 -6.96 -17.90 -8.53
CA ASP A 224 -8.32 -18.33 -8.81
C ASP A 224 -9.19 -17.10 -9.16
N PRO A 225 -9.52 -16.91 -10.45
CA PRO A 225 -10.35 -15.79 -10.89
C PRO A 225 -11.79 -15.81 -10.39
N SER A 226 -12.27 -16.94 -9.87
CA SER A 226 -13.61 -17.02 -9.26
C SER A 226 -13.65 -16.42 -7.86
N SER A 227 -12.52 -16.39 -7.17
CA SER A 227 -12.39 -15.92 -5.78
C SER A 227 -11.73 -14.53 -5.71
N THR A 228 -10.86 -14.18 -6.67
CA THR A 228 -10.05 -12.96 -6.65
C THR A 228 -10.32 -12.09 -7.85
N SER A 229 -10.73 -10.84 -7.62
CA SER A 229 -10.89 -9.81 -8.65
C SER A 229 -9.61 -8.98 -8.80
N ILE A 230 -9.03 -8.94 -9.99
CA ILE A 230 -7.97 -8.00 -10.32
C ILE A 230 -8.61 -6.70 -10.80
N ILE A 231 -8.59 -5.66 -9.94
CA ILE A 231 -9.16 -4.34 -10.24
C ILE A 231 -8.46 -3.71 -11.45
N GLY A 232 -7.14 -3.87 -11.53
CA GLY A 232 -6.36 -3.43 -12.69
C GLY A 232 -4.85 -3.51 -12.48
N ASN A 233 -4.15 -3.45 -13.62
CA ASN A 233 -2.71 -3.22 -13.70
C ASN A 233 -2.52 -1.83 -14.35
N TYR A 234 -2.20 -0.82 -13.57
CA TYR A 234 -2.13 0.58 -13.99
C TYR A 234 -0.70 1.00 -14.30
N HIS A 235 -0.44 1.26 -15.59
CA HIS A 235 0.86 1.76 -16.04
C HIS A 235 0.99 3.26 -15.76
N MET A 236 1.95 3.62 -14.92
CA MET A 236 2.29 5.00 -14.59
C MET A 236 3.46 5.46 -15.46
N GLN A 237 3.34 6.63 -16.08
CA GLN A 237 4.32 7.17 -17.03
C GLN A 237 4.87 8.50 -16.54
N TYR A 238 6.21 8.63 -16.51
CA TYR A 238 6.91 9.77 -15.95
C TYR A 238 7.78 10.53 -16.97
N GLN A 239 7.69 10.19 -18.28
CA GLN A 239 8.47 10.87 -19.32
C GLN A 239 8.13 12.36 -19.43
N ASN A 240 6.86 12.72 -19.28
CA ASN A 240 6.34 14.09 -19.42
C ASN A 240 5.91 14.71 -18.08
N ARG A 241 6.06 13.99 -16.98
CA ARG A 241 5.66 14.43 -15.65
C ARG A 241 6.74 14.01 -14.66
N ARG A 242 7.40 14.99 -14.06
CA ARG A 242 8.42 14.72 -13.05
C ARG A 242 7.84 14.83 -11.66
N ILE A 243 8.16 13.83 -10.82
CA ILE A 243 7.83 13.81 -9.40
C ILE A 243 9.09 14.11 -8.60
N ASP A 244 8.94 14.84 -7.51
CA ASP A 244 10.04 15.09 -6.59
C ASP A 244 10.34 13.83 -5.77
N CYS A 245 11.64 13.48 -5.70
CA CYS A 245 12.15 12.29 -5.01
C CYS A 245 13.30 12.68 -4.07
N GLN A 246 13.23 13.84 -3.40
CA GLN A 246 14.30 14.33 -2.51
C GLN A 246 14.55 13.42 -1.30
N ASN A 247 13.60 12.56 -0.94
CA ASN A 247 13.77 11.52 0.06
C ASN A 247 14.85 10.47 -0.29
N TYR A 248 15.27 10.42 -1.57
CA TYR A 248 16.31 9.51 -2.04
C TYR A 248 17.65 10.21 -2.29
N PRO A 249 18.81 9.54 -2.08
CA PRO A 249 20.12 10.03 -2.48
C PRO A 249 20.18 10.33 -3.98
N TRP A 250 21.00 11.31 -4.39
CA TRP A 250 21.08 11.75 -5.78
C TRP A 250 21.44 10.61 -6.76
N ILE A 251 22.29 9.66 -6.35
CA ILE A 251 22.67 8.50 -7.16
C ILE A 251 21.44 7.63 -7.44
N ALA A 252 20.65 7.29 -6.43
CA ALA A 252 19.45 6.49 -6.58
C ALA A 252 18.45 7.19 -7.51
N ARG A 253 18.26 8.49 -7.34
CA ARG A 253 17.40 9.32 -8.21
C ARG A 253 17.83 9.37 -9.68
N HIS A 254 19.12 9.21 -9.97
CA HIS A 254 19.62 9.19 -11.35
C HIS A 254 19.52 7.80 -11.98
N LEU A 255 19.86 6.76 -11.23
CA LEU A 255 19.91 5.40 -11.76
C LEU A 255 18.53 4.76 -11.91
N ASN A 256 17.59 5.11 -11.05
CA ASN A 256 16.28 4.44 -11.02
C ASN A 256 15.13 5.40 -10.73
N ARG A 257 15.16 6.56 -11.36
CA ARG A 257 14.22 7.66 -11.11
C ARG A 257 12.75 7.24 -11.21
N PRO A 258 12.26 6.56 -12.27
CA PRO A 258 10.84 6.24 -12.40
C PRO A 258 10.29 5.38 -11.26
N HIS A 259 11.10 4.44 -10.75
CA HIS A 259 10.78 3.62 -9.59
C HIS A 259 10.56 4.45 -8.31
N HIS A 260 11.33 5.53 -8.15
CA HIS A 260 11.15 6.46 -7.04
C HIS A 260 10.02 7.48 -7.31
N GLU A 261 9.78 7.83 -8.59
CA GLU A 261 8.69 8.72 -8.97
C GLU A 261 7.32 8.09 -8.68
N ILE A 262 7.13 6.81 -8.96
CA ILE A 262 5.86 6.13 -8.67
C ILE A 262 5.58 6.03 -7.17
N GLU A 263 6.60 5.79 -6.34
CA GLU A 263 6.49 5.82 -4.88
C GLU A 263 6.04 7.20 -4.38
N ASN A 264 6.63 8.27 -4.94
CA ASN A 264 6.38 9.65 -4.51
C ASN A 264 5.22 10.33 -5.25
N ASP A 265 4.50 9.62 -6.12
CA ASP A 265 3.42 10.18 -6.91
C ASP A 265 2.14 10.37 -6.08
N PRO A 266 1.73 11.63 -5.81
CA PRO A 266 0.51 11.89 -5.05
C PRO A 266 -0.75 11.28 -5.68
N LEU A 267 -0.81 11.16 -7.03
CA LEU A 267 -1.96 10.55 -7.70
C LEU A 267 -2.09 9.05 -7.41
N VAL A 268 -0.97 8.34 -7.25
CA VAL A 268 -0.97 6.93 -6.86
C VAL A 268 -1.58 6.81 -5.47
N TRP A 269 -1.09 7.61 -4.51
CA TRP A 269 -1.57 7.55 -3.12
C TRP A 269 -3.02 8.03 -2.95
N GLN A 270 -3.46 9.01 -3.75
CA GLN A 270 -4.87 9.42 -3.80
C GLN A 270 -5.77 8.28 -4.31
N ARG A 271 -5.34 7.54 -5.34
CA ARG A 271 -6.07 6.37 -5.84
C ARG A 271 -6.11 5.24 -4.81
N ILE A 272 -5.00 5.00 -4.11
CA ILE A 272 -4.93 4.03 -3.02
C ILE A 272 -5.89 4.41 -1.90
N ALA A 273 -5.90 5.68 -1.49
CA ALA A 273 -6.83 6.18 -0.48
C ALA A 273 -8.29 6.00 -0.89
N ALA A 274 -8.64 6.29 -2.15
CA ALA A 274 -9.97 6.11 -2.69
C ALA A 274 -10.41 4.63 -2.71
N LEU A 275 -9.51 3.71 -3.07
CA LEU A 275 -9.79 2.27 -3.06
C LEU A 275 -10.02 1.77 -1.63
N ILE A 276 -9.18 2.16 -0.68
CA ILE A 276 -9.35 1.80 0.73
C ILE A 276 -10.67 2.36 1.28
N ASN A 277 -10.97 3.63 1.00
CA ASN A 277 -12.23 4.25 1.44
C ASN A 277 -13.45 3.50 0.88
N SER A 278 -13.43 3.17 -0.42
CA SER A 278 -14.51 2.38 -1.05
C SER A 278 -14.69 1.02 -0.38
N GLU A 279 -13.58 0.35 -0.07
CA GLU A 279 -13.58 -0.93 0.62
C GLU A 279 -14.22 -0.85 2.01
N LEU A 280 -13.84 0.14 2.80
CA LEU A 280 -14.36 0.37 4.15
C LEU A 280 -15.87 0.68 4.17
N ILE A 281 -16.35 1.45 3.19
CA ILE A 281 -17.78 1.80 3.05
C ILE A 281 -18.60 0.59 2.62
N GLN A 282 -18.12 -0.18 1.65
CA GLN A 282 -18.81 -1.38 1.16
C GLN A 282 -18.94 -2.43 2.25
N GLY A 283 -17.89 -2.67 3.02
CA GLY A 283 -17.89 -3.59 4.15
C GLY A 283 -18.95 -3.23 5.20
N ALA A 284 -19.06 -1.95 5.56
CA ALA A 284 -20.07 -1.47 6.51
C ALA A 284 -21.51 -1.66 6.00
N SER A 285 -21.73 -1.55 4.70
CA SER A 285 -23.05 -1.75 4.08
C SER A 285 -23.49 -3.22 4.14
N LEU A 286 -22.55 -4.15 3.92
CA LEU A 286 -22.80 -5.58 4.01
C LEU A 286 -23.07 -6.03 5.44
N GLU A 287 -22.32 -5.48 6.42
CA GLU A 287 -22.52 -5.76 7.85
C GLU A 287 -23.93 -5.35 8.31
N LYS A 288 -24.40 -4.16 7.91
CA LYS A 288 -25.77 -3.70 8.22
C LYS A 288 -26.86 -4.58 7.59
N ALA A 289 -26.62 -5.10 6.39
CA ALA A 289 -27.58 -5.96 5.71
C ALA A 289 -27.66 -7.37 6.32
N SER A 290 -26.63 -7.84 7.01
CA SER A 290 -26.56 -9.15 7.64
C SER A 290 -27.15 -9.22 9.06
N VAL A 291 -27.44 -8.07 9.70
CA VAL A 291 -28.11 -8.04 11.00
C VAL A 291 -29.61 -8.22 10.80
N PRO A 292 -30.22 -9.35 11.24
CA PRO A 292 -31.67 -9.53 11.12
C PRO A 292 -32.35 -8.42 11.93
N SER A 293 -33.28 -7.71 11.29
CA SER A 293 -34.17 -6.79 12.00
C SER A 293 -35.01 -7.58 13.02
N THR A 294 -34.58 -7.56 14.26
CA THR A 294 -35.39 -8.00 15.38
C THR A 294 -36.50 -6.96 15.53
N SER A 295 -37.60 -7.15 14.82
CA SER A 295 -38.87 -6.45 15.09
C SER A 295 -39.38 -6.92 16.44
N LEU A 296 -39.42 -5.99 17.37
CA LEU A 296 -40.19 -6.09 18.63
C LEU A 296 -41.68 -6.20 18.36
#